data_6f81ee6fce9d471ee0b98b2957dd3958
#
_entry.id   6f81ee6fce9d471ee0b98b2957dd3958
#
_cell.length_a   1.000
_cell.length_b   1.000
_cell.length_c   1.000
_cell.angle_alpha   90.00
_cell.angle_beta   90.00
_cell.angle_gamma   90.00
#
_symmetry.space_group_name_H-M   'P 1'
#
loop_
_entity.id
_entity.type
_entity.pdbx_description
1 polymer ?
#
loop_
_entity_poly.entity_id
_entity_poly.type
_entity_poly.pdbx_seq_one_letter_code
_entity_poly.pdbx_strand_id
1 'polypeptide(L)'
;MVQIRCINNGLTKQFTPGVNLQEVYDAFALNMPYGVVSARVNNKVEGLSFKVYNHKDVEFLDITSDSGMRTYVRSLFFVLTKAIDDLYPDGEVIIEHPISKGYFCNLRIGRPVTSADVDSIKLHMQEIIAADMPIRRINCTTDEAITTFDCAGRTDVTTLLSTTGKLYSFYYKLDGKVDFF
;
A
#
# COMPACT_ATOMS: atom_id res chain seq x y z
N MET A 1 6.86 29.15 1.35
CA MET A 1 7.41 28.17 0.38
C MET A 1 8.26 27.15 1.13
N VAL A 2 8.17 25.88 0.79
CA VAL A 2 9.03 24.81 1.31
C VAL A 2 10.06 24.41 0.25
N GLN A 3 11.30 24.17 0.66
CA GLN A 3 12.34 23.67 -0.23
C GLN A 3 12.38 22.13 -0.16
N ILE A 4 12.36 21.49 -1.32
CA ILE A 4 12.51 20.04 -1.43
C ILE A 4 13.72 19.77 -2.31
N ARG A 5 14.69 19.02 -1.75
CA ARG A 5 15.84 18.52 -2.46
C ARG A 5 15.56 17.09 -2.94
N CYS A 6 15.57 16.89 -4.23
CA CYS A 6 15.48 15.57 -4.83
C CYS A 6 16.85 14.89 -4.85
N ILE A 7 16.99 13.78 -4.16
CA ILE A 7 18.24 13.03 -4.07
C ILE A 7 18.59 12.36 -5.41
N ASN A 8 17.58 11.92 -6.17
CA ASN A 8 17.79 11.21 -7.44
C ASN A 8 18.57 12.04 -8.49
N ASN A 9 18.37 13.37 -8.51
CA ASN A 9 19.04 14.25 -9.50
C ASN A 9 19.82 15.40 -8.85
N GLY A 10 19.84 15.51 -7.52
CA GLY A 10 20.55 16.55 -6.76
C GLY A 10 19.91 17.94 -6.82
N LEU A 11 18.80 18.12 -7.53
CA LEU A 11 18.15 19.42 -7.70
C LEU A 11 17.29 19.78 -6.49
N THR A 12 17.14 21.10 -6.28
CA THR A 12 16.27 21.66 -5.24
C THR A 12 15.22 22.56 -5.90
N LYS A 13 13.96 22.39 -5.53
CA LYS A 13 12.84 23.24 -5.97
C LYS A 13 12.02 23.74 -4.79
N GLN A 14 11.30 24.84 -5.01
CA GLN A 14 10.38 25.43 -4.03
C GLN A 14 8.94 25.04 -4.37
N PHE A 15 8.18 24.69 -3.32
CA PHE A 15 6.78 24.29 -3.42
C PHE A 15 5.91 25.00 -2.40
N THR A 16 4.61 24.99 -2.62
CA THR A 16 3.64 25.44 -1.62
C THR A 16 3.56 24.39 -0.48
N PRO A 17 3.52 24.81 0.81
CA PRO A 17 3.31 23.86 1.90
C PRO A 17 2.04 23.01 1.69
N GLY A 18 2.13 21.72 1.96
CA GLY A 18 1.03 20.76 1.73
C GLY A 18 1.04 20.11 0.35
N VAL A 19 2.06 20.37 -0.49
CA VAL A 19 2.28 19.64 -1.75
C VAL A 19 2.43 18.13 -1.47
N ASN A 20 1.83 17.30 -2.30
CA ASN A 20 2.01 15.85 -2.20
C ASN A 20 3.25 15.37 -2.98
N LEU A 21 3.74 14.17 -2.66
CA LEU A 21 4.95 13.63 -3.28
C LEU A 21 4.77 13.30 -4.76
N GLN A 22 3.55 13.02 -5.23
CA GLN A 22 3.29 12.83 -6.66
C GLN A 22 3.52 14.13 -7.43
N GLU A 23 2.95 15.25 -6.97
CA GLU A 23 3.16 16.56 -7.60
C GLU A 23 4.65 16.97 -7.58
N VAL A 24 5.36 16.61 -6.50
CA VAL A 24 6.81 16.84 -6.40
C VAL A 24 7.56 15.98 -7.43
N TYR A 25 7.21 14.71 -7.60
CA TYR A 25 7.80 13.82 -8.59
C TYR A 25 7.62 14.37 -10.01
N ASP A 26 6.39 14.74 -10.35
CA ASP A 26 6.05 15.27 -11.67
C ASP A 26 6.82 16.56 -11.96
N ALA A 27 6.97 17.44 -10.96
CA ALA A 27 7.72 18.69 -11.10
C ALA A 27 9.22 18.45 -11.33
N PHE A 28 9.81 17.39 -10.79
CA PHE A 28 11.22 17.06 -11.03
C PHE A 28 11.47 16.36 -12.36
N ALA A 29 10.41 15.88 -13.04
CA ALA A 29 10.45 15.20 -14.32
C ALA A 29 11.52 14.08 -14.38
N LEU A 30 11.54 13.25 -13.35
CA LEU A 30 12.49 12.14 -13.24
C LEU A 30 12.17 11.05 -14.28
N ASN A 31 13.19 10.56 -14.93
CA ASN A 31 13.07 9.40 -15.81
C ASN A 31 13.39 8.13 -15.00
N MET A 32 12.35 7.45 -14.52
CA MET A 32 12.46 6.17 -13.81
C MET A 32 11.87 5.06 -14.69
N PRO A 33 12.67 4.06 -15.09
CA PRO A 33 12.26 3.08 -16.13
C PRO A 33 11.08 2.21 -15.72
N TYR A 34 10.85 2.03 -14.42
CA TYR A 34 9.74 1.23 -13.88
C TYR A 34 8.65 2.07 -13.18
N GLY A 35 8.70 3.40 -13.35
CA GLY A 35 7.83 4.32 -12.64
C GLY A 35 8.15 4.42 -11.14
N VAL A 36 7.58 5.43 -10.49
CA VAL A 36 7.73 5.64 -9.05
C VAL A 36 6.65 4.85 -8.29
N VAL A 37 7.02 4.20 -7.19
CA VAL A 37 6.08 3.48 -6.31
C VAL A 37 5.98 4.08 -4.92
N SER A 38 7.01 4.75 -4.45
CA SER A 38 7.07 5.42 -3.14
C SER A 38 8.18 6.44 -3.11
N ALA A 39 8.32 7.17 -2.00
CA ALA A 39 9.48 8.03 -1.80
C ALA A 39 10.02 7.90 -0.36
N ARG A 40 11.34 8.06 -0.21
CA ARG A 40 11.99 8.19 1.09
C ARG A 40 12.10 9.68 1.44
N VAL A 41 11.42 10.07 2.51
CA VAL A 41 11.43 11.44 3.03
C VAL A 41 12.24 11.44 4.32
N ASN A 42 13.43 12.05 4.31
CA ASN A 42 14.35 12.03 5.47
C ASN A 42 14.48 10.63 6.10
N ASN A 43 14.82 9.61 5.33
CA ASN A 43 14.97 8.20 5.74
C ASN A 43 13.69 7.41 6.09
N LYS A 44 12.50 8.01 5.98
CA LYS A 44 11.24 7.30 6.15
C LYS A 44 10.54 7.10 4.82
N VAL A 45 10.12 5.87 4.52
CA VAL A 45 9.37 5.57 3.28
C VAL A 45 7.93 6.00 3.47
N GLU A 46 7.45 6.82 2.53
CA GLU A 46 6.09 7.35 2.49
C GLU A 46 5.46 7.10 1.11
N GLY A 47 4.13 6.98 1.08
CA GLY A 47 3.39 6.88 -0.18
C GLY A 47 3.33 8.22 -0.91
N LEU A 48 3.03 8.20 -2.20
CA LEU A 48 3.04 9.39 -3.06
C LEU A 48 1.97 10.44 -2.68
N SER A 49 0.94 10.05 -1.95
CA SER A 49 -0.07 10.96 -1.38
C SER A 49 0.40 11.73 -0.12
N PHE A 50 1.59 11.41 0.41
CA PHE A 50 2.14 12.09 1.59
C PHE A 50 2.35 13.58 1.32
N LYS A 51 1.90 14.45 2.24
CA LYS A 51 1.98 15.89 2.12
C LYS A 51 3.19 16.45 2.85
N VAL A 52 3.95 17.31 2.16
CA VAL A 52 5.16 17.94 2.66
C VAL A 52 4.88 19.37 3.12
N TYR A 53 5.13 19.67 4.40
CA TYR A 53 4.89 20.99 5.00
C TYR A 53 6.19 21.74 5.37
N ASN A 54 7.32 21.04 5.43
CA ASN A 54 8.63 21.59 5.83
C ASN A 54 9.70 21.19 4.83
N HIS A 55 10.88 21.82 4.90
CA HIS A 55 12.03 21.44 4.09
C HIS A 55 12.38 19.97 4.26
N LYS A 56 12.54 19.25 3.15
CA LYS A 56 12.80 17.81 3.14
C LYS A 56 13.76 17.41 2.03
N ASP A 57 14.55 16.39 2.33
CA ASP A 57 15.23 15.58 1.32
C ASP A 57 14.30 14.44 0.91
N VAL A 58 14.11 14.27 -0.39
CA VAL A 58 13.22 13.28 -0.96
C VAL A 58 13.96 12.44 -1.99
N GLU A 59 13.93 11.13 -1.84
CA GLU A 59 14.42 10.15 -2.80
C GLU A 59 13.24 9.34 -3.32
N PHE A 60 12.95 9.42 -4.61
CA PHE A 60 11.91 8.63 -5.24
C PHE A 60 12.40 7.21 -5.51
N LEU A 61 11.54 6.24 -5.25
CA LEU A 61 11.85 4.82 -5.26
C LEU A 61 10.98 4.09 -6.27
N ASP A 62 11.62 3.28 -7.10
CA ASP A 62 10.97 2.30 -7.97
C ASP A 62 11.21 0.88 -7.46
N ILE A 63 10.80 -0.12 -8.24
CA ILE A 63 10.94 -1.54 -7.89
C ILE A 63 12.39 -2.05 -7.90
N THR A 64 13.36 -1.28 -8.35
CA THR A 64 14.78 -1.67 -8.34
C THR A 64 15.40 -1.52 -6.95
N SER A 65 14.80 -0.69 -6.09
CA SER A 65 15.20 -0.54 -4.68
C SER A 65 14.45 -1.53 -3.78
N ASP A 66 15.11 -2.03 -2.73
CA ASP A 66 14.49 -2.96 -1.76
C ASP A 66 13.22 -2.37 -1.12
N SER A 67 13.22 -1.08 -0.84
CA SER A 67 12.06 -0.41 -0.24
C SER A 67 10.92 -0.22 -1.23
N GLY A 68 11.23 0.10 -2.49
CA GLY A 68 10.24 0.19 -3.56
C GLY A 68 9.65 -1.19 -3.89
N MET A 69 10.49 -2.22 -3.98
CA MET A 69 10.03 -3.60 -4.19
C MET A 69 9.09 -4.06 -3.06
N ARG A 70 9.43 -3.76 -1.80
CA ARG A 70 8.53 -4.07 -0.66
C ARG A 70 7.20 -3.34 -0.75
N THR A 71 7.21 -2.08 -1.14
CA THR A 71 5.98 -1.30 -1.35
C THR A 71 5.13 -1.91 -2.46
N TYR A 72 5.73 -2.25 -3.59
CA TYR A 72 5.08 -2.88 -4.73
C TYR A 72 4.43 -4.22 -4.35
N VAL A 73 5.19 -5.11 -3.68
CA VAL A 73 4.68 -6.42 -3.25
C VAL A 73 3.52 -6.29 -2.26
N ARG A 74 3.60 -5.37 -1.28
CA ARG A 74 2.48 -5.10 -0.36
C ARG A 74 1.23 -4.62 -1.08
N SER A 75 1.38 -3.76 -2.08
CA SER A 75 0.25 -3.30 -2.90
C SER A 75 -0.37 -4.45 -3.69
N LEU A 76 0.45 -5.36 -4.25
CA LEU A 76 -0.06 -6.57 -4.92
C LEU A 76 -0.80 -7.49 -3.97
N PHE A 77 -0.33 -7.68 -2.74
CA PHE A 77 -1.05 -8.45 -1.74
C PHE A 77 -2.40 -7.85 -1.40
N PHE A 78 -2.47 -6.52 -1.31
CA PHE A 78 -3.73 -5.84 -1.03
C PHE A 78 -4.72 -5.99 -2.20
N VAL A 79 -4.26 -5.92 -3.45
CA VAL A 79 -5.08 -6.20 -4.63
C VAL A 79 -5.52 -7.67 -4.64
N LEU A 80 -4.64 -8.61 -4.30
CA LEU A 80 -4.97 -10.04 -4.22
C LEU A 80 -6.06 -10.31 -3.18
N THR A 81 -5.91 -9.78 -1.95
CA THR A 81 -6.91 -9.97 -0.90
C THR A 81 -8.25 -9.35 -1.27
N LYS A 82 -8.24 -8.17 -1.90
CA LYS A 82 -9.46 -7.54 -2.43
C LYS A 82 -10.12 -8.40 -3.49
N ALA A 83 -9.37 -8.90 -4.46
CA ALA A 83 -9.91 -9.75 -5.52
C ALA A 83 -10.53 -11.05 -4.99
N ILE A 84 -9.94 -11.62 -3.94
CA ILE A 84 -10.48 -12.83 -3.31
C ILE A 84 -11.77 -12.52 -2.55
N ASP A 85 -11.81 -11.44 -1.78
CA ASP A 85 -13.03 -11.02 -1.07
C ASP A 85 -14.20 -10.75 -2.04
N ASP A 86 -13.92 -10.14 -3.19
CA ASP A 86 -14.94 -9.82 -4.18
C ASP A 86 -15.51 -11.07 -4.86
N LEU A 87 -14.65 -12.05 -5.15
CA LEU A 87 -15.04 -13.28 -5.84
C LEU A 87 -15.55 -14.37 -4.89
N TYR A 88 -15.04 -14.41 -3.67
CA TYR A 88 -15.31 -15.43 -2.66
C TYR A 88 -15.55 -14.77 -1.30
N PRO A 89 -16.79 -14.33 -0.99
CA PRO A 89 -17.09 -13.59 0.24
C PRO A 89 -16.71 -14.32 1.55
N ASP A 90 -16.73 -15.67 1.53
CA ASP A 90 -16.28 -16.52 2.65
C ASP A 90 -14.84 -17.03 2.45
N GLY A 91 -14.13 -16.50 1.46
CA GLY A 91 -12.77 -16.90 1.11
C GLY A 91 -11.74 -16.27 2.05
N GLU A 92 -10.70 -17.02 2.35
CA GLU A 92 -9.55 -16.55 3.14
C GLU A 92 -8.26 -16.81 2.36
N VAL A 93 -7.38 -15.82 2.30
CA VAL A 93 -6.03 -15.99 1.80
C VAL A 93 -5.01 -15.67 2.88
N ILE A 94 -4.10 -16.61 3.12
CA ILE A 94 -2.96 -16.44 4.01
C ILE A 94 -1.69 -16.36 3.16
N ILE A 95 -1.00 -15.24 3.22
CA ILE A 95 0.30 -15.05 2.57
C ILE A 95 1.35 -15.50 3.57
N GLU A 96 2.05 -16.60 3.27
CA GLU A 96 2.93 -17.25 4.25
C GLU A 96 4.39 -16.78 4.08
N HIS A 97 5.12 -17.36 3.15
CA HIS A 97 6.56 -17.12 3.05
C HIS A 97 7.02 -16.99 1.58
N PRO A 98 8.13 -16.30 1.34
CA PRO A 98 8.69 -16.19 0.00
C PRO A 98 9.23 -17.56 -0.46
N ILE A 99 8.94 -17.91 -1.72
CA ILE A 99 9.52 -19.08 -2.40
C ILE A 99 10.12 -18.58 -3.72
N SER A 100 11.44 -18.71 -3.87
CA SER A 100 12.16 -18.26 -5.06
C SER A 100 11.86 -16.78 -5.38
N LYS A 101 11.21 -16.50 -6.50
CA LYS A 101 10.81 -15.14 -6.94
C LYS A 101 9.34 -14.80 -6.63
N GLY A 102 8.65 -15.61 -5.86
CA GLY A 102 7.24 -15.44 -5.53
C GLY A 102 6.95 -15.66 -4.04
N TYR A 103 5.68 -15.82 -3.73
CA TYR A 103 5.20 -16.06 -2.36
C TYR A 103 4.24 -17.24 -2.35
N PHE A 104 4.37 -18.09 -1.35
CA PHE A 104 3.40 -19.12 -1.09
C PHE A 104 2.16 -18.50 -0.44
N CYS A 105 1.01 -18.73 -1.08
CA CYS A 105 -0.28 -18.25 -0.59
C CYS A 105 -1.21 -19.46 -0.39
N ASN A 106 -1.81 -19.56 0.78
CA ASN A 106 -2.80 -20.59 1.09
C ASN A 106 -4.19 -19.98 0.93
N LEU A 107 -4.93 -20.44 -0.07
CA LEU A 107 -6.27 -19.98 -0.39
C LEU A 107 -7.30 -21.01 0.07
N ARG A 108 -8.27 -20.58 0.87
CA ARG A 108 -9.39 -21.38 1.38
C ARG A 108 -10.71 -20.78 0.90
N ILE A 109 -11.44 -21.48 0.07
CA ILE A 109 -12.73 -21.07 -0.50
C ILE A 109 -13.84 -22.11 -0.26
N GLY A 110 -13.71 -22.90 0.82
CA GLY A 110 -14.70 -23.93 1.18
C GLY A 110 -14.67 -25.18 0.32
N ARG A 111 -13.84 -25.23 -0.74
CA ARG A 111 -13.62 -26.35 -1.65
C ARG A 111 -12.18 -26.35 -2.18
N PRO A 112 -11.71 -27.43 -2.81
CA PRO A 112 -10.42 -27.44 -3.48
C PRO A 112 -10.33 -26.34 -4.54
N VAL A 113 -9.18 -25.63 -4.56
CA VAL A 113 -8.89 -24.57 -5.54
C VAL A 113 -8.52 -25.24 -6.88
N THR A 114 -9.08 -24.73 -7.96
CA THR A 114 -8.82 -25.19 -9.33
C THR A 114 -7.98 -24.14 -10.10
N SER A 115 -7.43 -24.52 -11.27
CA SER A 115 -6.77 -23.58 -12.16
C SER A 115 -7.70 -22.46 -12.63
N ALA A 116 -8.98 -22.77 -12.86
CA ALA A 116 -9.98 -21.79 -13.26
C ALA A 116 -10.20 -20.72 -12.17
N ASP A 117 -10.13 -21.08 -10.90
CA ASP A 117 -10.22 -20.11 -9.79
C ASP A 117 -9.01 -19.15 -9.81
N VAL A 118 -7.81 -19.69 -10.04
CA VAL A 118 -6.58 -18.88 -10.13
C VAL A 118 -6.66 -17.91 -11.31
N ASP A 119 -7.16 -18.37 -12.47
CA ASP A 119 -7.33 -17.53 -13.65
C ASP A 119 -8.35 -16.41 -13.40
N SER A 120 -9.47 -16.73 -12.73
CA SER A 120 -10.51 -15.75 -12.35
C SER A 120 -9.96 -14.70 -11.38
N ILE A 121 -9.21 -15.11 -10.36
CA ILE A 121 -8.56 -14.18 -9.41
C ILE A 121 -7.58 -13.27 -10.16
N LYS A 122 -6.74 -13.84 -11.03
CA LYS A 122 -5.77 -13.06 -11.82
C LYS A 122 -6.47 -12.03 -12.71
N LEU A 123 -7.55 -12.42 -13.40
CA LEU A 123 -8.32 -11.51 -14.24
C LEU A 123 -8.91 -10.37 -13.42
N HIS A 124 -9.53 -10.68 -12.28
CA HIS A 124 -10.13 -9.67 -11.42
C HIS A 124 -9.08 -8.73 -10.80
N MET A 125 -7.89 -9.24 -10.42
CA MET A 125 -6.77 -8.38 -10.02
C MET A 125 -6.38 -7.39 -11.13
N GLN A 126 -6.37 -7.83 -12.40
CA GLN A 126 -6.07 -6.96 -13.53
C GLN A 126 -7.16 -5.89 -13.73
N GLU A 127 -8.43 -6.22 -13.50
CA GLU A 127 -9.55 -5.27 -13.52
C GLU A 127 -9.41 -4.21 -12.43
N ILE A 128 -9.09 -4.61 -11.19
CA ILE A 128 -8.85 -3.71 -10.05
C ILE A 128 -7.70 -2.74 -10.38
N ILE A 129 -6.61 -3.24 -10.96
CA ILE A 129 -5.45 -2.43 -11.36
C ILE A 129 -5.83 -1.48 -12.50
N ALA A 130 -6.55 -1.95 -13.51
CA ALA A 130 -6.99 -1.13 -14.65
C ALA A 130 -7.98 -0.02 -14.26
N ALA A 131 -8.75 -0.23 -13.20
CA ALA A 131 -9.64 0.77 -12.63
C ALA A 131 -8.90 1.90 -11.88
N ASP A 132 -7.59 1.78 -11.70
CA ASP A 132 -6.70 2.74 -11.01
C ASP A 132 -7.25 3.21 -9.64
N MET A 133 -7.81 2.27 -8.88
CA MET A 133 -8.39 2.56 -7.58
C MET A 133 -7.30 2.95 -6.56
N PRO A 134 -7.43 4.10 -5.88
CA PRO A 134 -6.38 4.57 -4.97
C PRO A 134 -6.31 3.74 -3.70
N ILE A 135 -5.13 3.27 -3.35
CA ILE A 135 -4.81 2.75 -2.02
C ILE A 135 -4.61 3.93 -1.07
N ARG A 136 -5.54 4.14 -0.15
CA ARG A 136 -5.53 5.27 0.78
C ARG A 136 -5.06 4.84 2.17
N ARG A 137 -4.12 5.60 2.73
CA ARG A 137 -3.76 5.48 4.15
C ARG A 137 -4.70 6.34 4.97
N ILE A 138 -5.39 5.73 5.92
CA ILE A 138 -6.31 6.40 6.86
C ILE A 138 -5.62 6.47 8.22
N ASN A 139 -5.42 7.69 8.73
CA ASN A 139 -4.93 7.90 10.09
C ASN A 139 -6.13 8.21 10.98
N CYS A 140 -6.23 7.53 12.11
CA CYS A 140 -7.37 7.60 13.02
C CYS A 140 -6.93 7.31 14.47
N THR A 141 -7.84 7.43 15.42
CA THR A 141 -7.60 6.90 16.76
C THR A 141 -7.57 5.37 16.71
N THR A 142 -6.91 4.75 17.69
CA THR A 142 -6.85 3.28 17.76
C THR A 142 -8.24 2.68 17.96
N ASP A 143 -9.12 3.34 18.72
CA ASP A 143 -10.50 2.88 18.94
C ASP A 143 -11.33 2.90 17.65
N GLU A 144 -11.18 3.93 16.81
CA GLU A 144 -11.82 3.98 15.49
C GLU A 144 -11.30 2.88 14.56
N ALA A 145 -9.99 2.59 14.61
CA ALA A 145 -9.41 1.49 13.85
C ALA A 145 -9.98 0.14 14.32
N ILE A 146 -10.02 -0.11 15.63
CA ILE A 146 -10.61 -1.32 16.22
C ILE A 146 -12.05 -1.49 15.74
N THR A 147 -12.88 -0.45 15.86
CA THR A 147 -14.27 -0.49 15.39
C THR A 147 -14.37 -0.84 13.89
N THR A 148 -13.50 -0.25 13.06
CA THR A 148 -13.47 -0.51 11.62
C THR A 148 -13.13 -1.97 11.31
N PHE A 149 -12.14 -2.54 11.98
CA PHE A 149 -11.73 -3.93 11.77
C PHE A 149 -12.68 -4.94 12.40
N ASP A 150 -13.35 -4.60 13.49
CA ASP A 150 -14.40 -5.42 14.09
C ASP A 150 -15.59 -5.55 13.14
N CYS A 151 -16.05 -4.45 12.56
CA CYS A 151 -17.08 -4.47 11.50
C CYS A 151 -16.66 -5.28 10.25
N ALA A 152 -15.36 -5.35 9.96
CA ALA A 152 -14.80 -6.15 8.88
C ALA A 152 -14.52 -7.62 9.27
N GLY A 153 -14.84 -8.03 10.50
CA GLY A 153 -14.62 -9.40 11.01
C GLY A 153 -13.14 -9.76 11.23
N ARG A 154 -12.22 -8.76 11.26
CA ARG A 154 -10.77 -8.95 11.40
C ARG A 154 -10.35 -8.96 12.87
N THR A 155 -10.70 -10.06 13.57
CA THR A 155 -10.38 -10.24 15.01
C THR A 155 -8.88 -10.33 15.29
N ASP A 156 -8.08 -10.75 14.32
CA ASP A 156 -6.62 -10.75 14.35
C ASP A 156 -6.07 -9.33 14.54
N VAL A 157 -6.56 -8.38 13.74
CA VAL A 157 -6.15 -6.97 13.80
C VAL A 157 -6.70 -6.27 15.05
N THR A 158 -7.95 -6.52 15.43
CA THR A 158 -8.53 -5.91 16.64
C THR A 158 -7.78 -6.33 17.90
N THR A 159 -7.40 -7.60 17.99
CA THR A 159 -6.58 -8.12 19.11
C THR A 159 -5.21 -7.43 19.13
N LEU A 160 -4.55 -7.33 17.96
CA LEU A 160 -3.25 -6.65 17.86
C LEU A 160 -3.35 -5.18 18.29
N LEU A 161 -4.32 -4.43 17.77
CA LEU A 161 -4.51 -3.02 18.09
C LEU A 161 -4.81 -2.78 19.57
N SER A 162 -5.63 -3.64 20.19
CA SER A 162 -5.97 -3.54 21.62
C SER A 162 -4.74 -3.72 22.53
N THR A 163 -3.71 -4.43 22.09
CA THR A 163 -2.50 -4.69 22.89
C THR A 163 -1.40 -3.66 22.67
N THR A 164 -1.47 -2.81 21.64
CA THR A 164 -0.37 -1.89 21.31
C THR A 164 -0.25 -0.70 22.26
N GLY A 165 -1.28 -0.33 22.99
CA GLY A 165 -1.31 0.85 23.89
C GLY A 165 -1.12 2.20 23.18
N LYS A 166 -1.23 2.26 21.86
CA LYS A 166 -1.12 3.49 21.07
C LYS A 166 -2.45 4.23 21.02
N LEU A 167 -2.42 5.57 21.12
CA LEU A 167 -3.62 6.40 20.98
C LEU A 167 -4.04 6.55 19.51
N TYR A 168 -3.08 6.51 18.58
CA TYR A 168 -3.32 6.68 17.15
C TYR A 168 -2.75 5.51 16.38
N SER A 169 -3.49 5.10 15.36
CA SER A 169 -3.14 4.03 14.43
C SER A 169 -3.43 4.47 12.99
N PHE A 170 -3.06 3.66 12.04
CA PHE A 170 -3.44 3.85 10.65
C PHE A 170 -3.74 2.50 10.02
N TYR A 171 -4.54 2.53 8.97
CA TYR A 171 -4.80 1.37 8.12
C TYR A 171 -4.85 1.80 6.66
N TYR A 172 -4.86 0.84 5.77
CA TYR A 172 -5.03 1.08 4.35
C TYR A 172 -6.42 0.69 3.89
N LYS A 173 -6.94 1.45 2.92
CA LYS A 173 -8.24 1.20 2.30
C LYS A 173 -8.10 1.18 0.79
N LEU A 174 -8.64 0.13 0.16
CA LEU A 174 -8.78 -0.03 -1.27
C LEU A 174 -10.25 -0.31 -1.55
N ASP A 175 -10.98 0.71 -2.08
CA ASP A 175 -12.43 0.69 -2.20
C ASP A 175 -13.11 0.32 -0.87
N GLY A 176 -13.89 -0.74 -0.79
CA GLY A 176 -14.52 -1.22 0.46
C GLY A 176 -13.60 -2.02 1.39
N LYS A 177 -12.50 -2.57 0.87
CA LYS A 177 -11.56 -3.41 1.63
C LYS A 177 -10.67 -2.58 2.54
N VAL A 178 -10.51 -3.02 3.79
CA VAL A 178 -9.54 -2.46 4.75
C VAL A 178 -8.50 -3.51 5.12
N ASP A 179 -7.24 -3.07 5.31
CA ASP A 179 -6.17 -3.94 5.79
C ASP A 179 -5.12 -3.16 6.61
N PHE A 180 -4.38 -3.90 7.43
CA PHE A 180 -3.38 -3.39 8.36
C PHE A 180 -2.02 -4.04 8.06
N PHE A 181 -1.05 -3.21 7.62
CA PHE A 181 0.30 -3.64 7.26
C PHE A 181 1.38 -3.00 8.15
#